data_3113d8a0df5ce5356562f631354f8109
#
_entry.id   3113d8a0df5ce5356562f631354f8109
#
_cell.length_a   1.000
_cell.length_b   1.000
_cell.length_c   1.000
_cell.angle_alpha   90.00
_cell.angle_beta   90.00
_cell.angle_gamma   90.00
#
_symmetry.space_group_name_H-M   'P 1'
#
loop_
_entity.id
_entity.type
_entity.pdbx_description
1 polymer ?
#
loop_
_entity_poly.entity_id
_entity_poly.type
_entity_poly.pdbx_seq_one_letter_code
_entity_poly.pdbx_strand_id
1 'polypeptide(L)'
;MFFRIISILLMQKQIPLCLLAIVLSVSIFGQNLKADKIILSDSDLTNLYQIDSGVYRSEQPSKEGFKALEKYGIGEALNLRNRHSDDDEAAGTNVKLHRVKTKAHSINEEQLIEALRIIKNRKAPIVIHCHHGSDRTGAVCALYRVVFQNVSKEDAIHEMTEGGFGFHRI
;
A
#
# COMPACT_ATOMS: atom_id res chain seq x y z
N MET A 1 -24.76 -36.11 26.73
CA MET A 1 -25.75 -35.05 27.00
C MET A 1 -25.67 -33.91 25.98
N PHE A 2 -24.51 -33.54 25.51
CA PHE A 2 -24.28 -32.45 24.51
C PHE A 2 -24.89 -32.74 23.11
N PHE A 3 -24.82 -33.96 22.63
CA PHE A 3 -25.34 -34.33 21.29
C PHE A 3 -26.87 -34.31 21.18
N ARG A 4 -27.60 -34.44 22.30
CA ARG A 4 -29.08 -34.38 22.31
C ARG A 4 -29.63 -32.95 22.20
N ILE A 5 -28.89 -31.97 22.64
CA ILE A 5 -29.28 -30.53 22.56
C ILE A 5 -29.13 -30.01 21.13
N ILE A 6 -28.12 -30.45 20.41
CA ILE A 6 -27.91 -30.07 19.01
C ILE A 6 -28.99 -30.62 18.10
N SER A 7 -29.47 -31.89 18.35
CA SER A 7 -30.56 -32.50 17.56
C SER A 7 -31.90 -31.79 17.77
N ILE A 8 -32.17 -31.23 18.94
CA ILE A 8 -33.43 -30.53 19.25
C ILE A 8 -33.46 -29.14 18.62
N LEU A 9 -32.32 -28.47 18.53
CA LEU A 9 -32.18 -27.14 17.89
C LEU A 9 -32.30 -27.23 16.35
N LEU A 10 -31.90 -28.34 15.75
CA LEU A 10 -32.02 -28.58 14.30
C LEU A 10 -33.44 -28.94 13.84
N MET A 11 -34.31 -29.40 14.74
CA MET A 11 -35.69 -29.76 14.41
C MET A 11 -36.70 -28.60 14.48
N GLN A 12 -36.38 -27.44 15.05
CA GLN A 12 -37.37 -26.38 15.27
C GLN A 12 -37.23 -25.12 14.42
N LYS A 13 -36.14 -24.95 13.65
CA LYS A 13 -36.06 -23.86 12.64
C LYS A 13 -35.31 -24.39 11.43
N GLN A 14 -35.98 -24.48 10.28
CA GLN A 14 -35.31 -24.58 8.97
C GLN A 14 -34.49 -23.30 8.75
N ILE A 15 -33.28 -23.27 9.25
CA ILE A 15 -32.32 -22.24 8.88
C ILE A 15 -31.89 -22.58 7.45
N PRO A 16 -32.23 -21.77 6.44
CA PRO A 16 -31.85 -22.07 5.07
C PRO A 16 -30.35 -22.23 4.97
N LEU A 17 -29.89 -23.25 4.28
CA LEU A 17 -28.50 -23.63 4.08
C LEU A 17 -27.62 -22.45 3.59
N CYS A 18 -28.23 -21.42 2.96
CA CYS A 18 -27.62 -20.19 2.52
C CYS A 18 -27.08 -19.29 3.67
N LEU A 19 -27.67 -19.35 4.88
CA LEU A 19 -27.20 -18.56 6.01
C LEU A 19 -25.94 -19.17 6.66
N LEU A 20 -25.74 -20.48 6.55
CA LEU A 20 -24.54 -21.15 7.04
C LEU A 20 -23.32 -20.88 6.12
N ALA A 21 -23.56 -20.71 4.83
CA ALA A 21 -22.51 -20.36 3.86
C ALA A 21 -21.98 -18.93 4.02
N ILE A 22 -22.82 -18.00 4.51
CA ILE A 22 -22.42 -16.58 4.73
C ILE A 22 -21.51 -16.46 5.95
N VAL A 23 -21.67 -17.28 6.98
CA VAL A 23 -20.82 -17.23 8.19
C VAL A 23 -19.43 -17.84 7.95
N LEU A 24 -19.30 -18.76 6.97
CA LEU A 24 -18.01 -19.39 6.61
C LEU A 24 -17.19 -18.57 5.61
N SER A 25 -17.78 -17.55 4.96
CA SER A 25 -17.07 -16.70 3.99
C SER A 25 -16.36 -15.47 4.60
N VAL A 26 -16.50 -15.23 5.89
CA VAL A 26 -15.91 -14.05 6.57
C VAL A 26 -14.53 -14.33 7.17
N SER A 27 -14.01 -15.54 7.09
CA SER A 27 -12.79 -15.94 7.84
C SER A 27 -11.55 -16.18 7.00
N ILE A 28 -11.45 -15.69 5.74
CA ILE A 28 -10.21 -15.83 4.95
C ILE A 28 -9.84 -14.48 4.34
N PHE A 29 -9.59 -13.48 5.17
CA PHE A 29 -8.78 -12.32 4.82
C PHE A 29 -7.78 -12.04 5.96
N GLY A 30 -6.98 -13.04 6.30
CA GLY A 30 -5.65 -12.80 6.80
C GLY A 30 -4.84 -12.30 5.60
N GLN A 31 -4.95 -11.02 5.25
CA GLN A 31 -4.09 -10.44 4.25
C GLN A 31 -2.67 -10.61 4.73
N ASN A 32 -1.82 -11.17 3.87
CA ASN A 32 -0.39 -11.19 4.11
C ASN A 32 0.06 -9.72 4.15
N LEU A 33 0.22 -9.17 5.35
CA LEU A 33 0.53 -7.75 5.59
C LEU A 33 1.92 -7.35 5.10
N LYS A 34 2.68 -8.30 4.61
CA LYS A 34 4.04 -8.06 4.14
C LYS A 34 4.01 -7.53 2.70
N ALA A 35 4.59 -6.36 2.49
CA ALA A 35 4.85 -5.84 1.16
C ALA A 35 5.84 -6.77 0.41
N ASP A 36 5.52 -7.11 -0.83
CA ASP A 36 6.34 -7.99 -1.65
C ASP A 36 7.42 -7.19 -2.40
N LYS A 37 8.68 -7.59 -2.24
CA LYS A 37 9.78 -6.95 -2.95
C LYS A 37 9.71 -7.24 -4.45
N ILE A 38 9.81 -6.18 -5.26
CA ILE A 38 9.85 -6.27 -6.72
C ILE A 38 11.26 -5.97 -7.21
N ILE A 39 11.75 -6.80 -8.12
CA ILE A 39 13.05 -6.60 -8.79
C ILE A 39 12.77 -6.40 -10.27
N LEU A 40 13.14 -5.24 -10.79
CA LEU A 40 13.05 -4.91 -12.21
C LEU A 40 14.45 -5.01 -12.81
N SER A 41 14.63 -5.92 -13.78
CA SER A 41 15.94 -6.22 -14.38
C SER A 41 16.59 -5.03 -15.09
N ASP A 42 15.77 -4.11 -15.59
CA ASP A 42 16.20 -2.96 -16.41
C ASP A 42 16.18 -1.65 -15.58
N SER A 43 16.37 -1.74 -14.26
CA SER A 43 16.22 -0.61 -13.33
C SER A 43 17.25 -0.67 -12.22
N ASP A 44 17.61 0.51 -11.71
CA ASP A 44 18.42 0.71 -10.51
C ASP A 44 17.60 0.76 -9.21
N LEU A 45 16.26 0.56 -9.30
CA LEU A 45 15.38 0.52 -8.15
C LEU A 45 15.68 -0.68 -7.25
N THR A 46 16.11 -0.43 -6.04
CA THR A 46 16.48 -1.45 -5.04
C THR A 46 15.48 -1.59 -3.91
N ASN A 47 14.68 -0.54 -3.66
CA ASN A 47 13.70 -0.44 -2.57
C ASN A 47 12.25 -0.38 -3.10
N LEU A 48 11.97 -1.11 -4.20
CA LEU A 48 10.64 -1.20 -4.80
C LEU A 48 9.86 -2.37 -4.16
N TYR A 49 8.67 -2.07 -3.65
CA TYR A 49 7.77 -3.08 -3.06
C TYR A 49 6.34 -2.85 -3.50
N GLN A 50 5.59 -3.95 -3.64
CA GLN A 50 4.16 -3.96 -3.84
C GLN A 50 3.46 -4.00 -2.48
N ILE A 51 2.57 -3.03 -2.23
CA ILE A 51 1.72 -2.97 -1.04
C ILE A 51 0.43 -3.77 -1.27
N ASP A 52 -0.17 -3.59 -2.45
CA ASP A 52 -1.28 -4.37 -2.99
C ASP A 52 -1.28 -4.33 -4.52
N SER A 53 -2.33 -4.86 -5.15
CA SER A 53 -2.44 -4.98 -6.61
C SER A 53 -2.41 -3.65 -7.38
N GLY A 54 -2.42 -2.51 -6.70
CA GLY A 54 -2.44 -1.20 -7.36
C GLY A 54 -1.61 -0.14 -6.66
N VAL A 55 -0.94 -0.47 -5.56
CA VAL A 55 -0.13 0.47 -4.78
C VAL A 55 1.25 -0.10 -4.55
N TYR A 56 2.25 0.67 -4.91
CA TYR A 56 3.66 0.36 -4.80
C TYR A 56 4.38 1.46 -4.01
N ARG A 57 5.55 1.13 -3.47
CA ARG A 57 6.45 2.07 -2.80
C ARG A 57 7.86 1.92 -3.30
N SER A 58 8.62 3.01 -3.38
CA SER A 58 10.03 2.97 -3.77
C SER A 58 10.85 4.13 -3.18
N GLU A 59 12.18 4.08 -3.37
CA GLU A 59 13.05 5.24 -3.40
C GLU A 59 12.73 6.11 -4.62
N GLN A 60 13.49 7.23 -4.77
CA GLN A 60 13.41 8.10 -5.95
C GLN A 60 13.76 7.31 -7.22
N PRO A 61 12.84 7.14 -8.18
CA PRO A 61 13.20 6.53 -9.45
C PRO A 61 14.11 7.43 -10.29
N SER A 62 15.09 6.85 -10.97
CA SER A 62 15.86 7.48 -12.04
C SER A 62 15.06 7.52 -13.36
N LYS A 63 15.67 7.99 -14.44
CA LYS A 63 15.08 7.90 -15.80
C LYS A 63 14.82 6.45 -16.21
N GLU A 64 15.77 5.58 -15.94
CA GLU A 64 15.68 4.14 -16.19
C GLU A 64 14.62 3.53 -15.28
N GLY A 65 14.57 3.96 -14.02
CA GLY A 65 13.55 3.58 -13.06
C GLY A 65 12.14 3.90 -13.53
N PHE A 66 11.87 5.13 -14.00
CA PHE A 66 10.56 5.51 -14.54
C PHE A 66 10.15 4.69 -15.77
N LYS A 67 11.08 4.46 -16.71
CA LYS A 67 10.83 3.59 -17.86
C LYS A 67 10.50 2.16 -17.46
N ALA A 68 11.22 1.62 -16.48
CA ALA A 68 10.99 0.27 -15.97
C ALA A 68 9.65 0.18 -15.23
N LEU A 69 9.26 1.19 -14.44
CA LEU A 69 7.96 1.27 -13.78
C LEU A 69 6.81 1.30 -14.80
N GLU A 70 6.91 2.12 -15.84
CA GLU A 70 5.92 2.17 -16.92
C GLU A 70 5.81 0.81 -17.63
N LYS A 71 6.94 0.20 -18.02
CA LYS A 71 6.97 -1.13 -18.64
C LYS A 71 6.36 -2.22 -17.75
N TYR A 72 6.51 -2.09 -16.45
CA TYR A 72 5.90 -2.99 -15.45
C TYR A 72 4.39 -2.78 -15.29
N GLY A 73 3.84 -1.67 -15.79
CA GLY A 73 2.42 -1.34 -15.73
C GLY A 73 2.04 -0.32 -14.66
N ILE A 74 3.01 0.37 -14.04
CA ILE A 74 2.77 1.45 -13.10
C ILE A 74 2.57 2.74 -13.90
N GLY A 75 1.36 3.29 -13.89
CA GLY A 75 0.97 4.44 -14.70
C GLY A 75 0.90 5.76 -13.93
N GLU A 76 1.07 5.75 -12.61
CA GLU A 76 1.04 6.97 -11.78
C GLU A 76 2.20 6.96 -10.77
N ALA A 77 2.72 8.14 -10.42
CA ALA A 77 3.73 8.30 -9.38
C ALA A 77 3.35 9.43 -8.42
N LEU A 78 3.49 9.19 -7.11
CA LEU A 78 3.29 10.18 -6.05
C LEU A 78 4.62 10.52 -5.39
N ASN A 79 5.16 11.68 -5.73
CA ASN A 79 6.38 12.23 -5.16
C ASN A 79 6.10 12.97 -3.85
N LEU A 80 6.73 12.55 -2.76
CA LEU A 80 6.63 13.19 -1.44
C LEU A 80 7.80 14.15 -1.14
N ARG A 81 8.68 14.45 -2.12
CA ARG A 81 9.85 15.30 -1.90
C ARG A 81 9.49 16.79 -1.94
N ASN A 82 10.05 17.54 -0.99
CA ASN A 82 9.79 18.99 -0.89
C ASN A 82 10.41 19.81 -2.02
N ARG A 83 11.67 19.51 -2.39
CA ARG A 83 12.49 20.35 -3.28
C ARG A 83 12.85 19.68 -4.61
N HIS A 84 12.26 18.54 -4.93
CA HIS A 84 12.55 17.80 -6.14
C HIS A 84 11.24 17.41 -6.84
N SER A 85 11.14 17.64 -8.14
CA SER A 85 10.07 17.14 -9.01
C SER A 85 10.59 15.93 -9.80
N ASP A 86 9.69 15.23 -10.47
CA ASP A 86 10.05 14.06 -11.30
C ASP A 86 10.00 14.37 -12.80
N ASP A 87 9.82 15.65 -13.15
CA ASP A 87 9.60 16.05 -14.54
C ASP A 87 10.74 15.62 -15.46
N ASP A 88 11.99 15.73 -14.99
CA ASP A 88 13.17 15.35 -15.76
C ASP A 88 13.39 13.83 -15.82
N GLU A 89 13.14 13.13 -14.70
CA GLU A 89 13.33 11.68 -14.62
C GLU A 89 12.22 10.92 -15.35
N ALA A 90 10.97 11.42 -15.28
CA ALA A 90 9.85 10.81 -15.97
C ALA A 90 9.73 11.23 -17.45
N ALA A 91 10.59 12.14 -17.92
CA ALA A 91 10.56 12.62 -19.32
C ALA A 91 10.67 11.44 -20.32
N GLY A 92 9.71 11.39 -21.25
CA GLY A 92 9.62 10.31 -22.26
C GLY A 92 8.82 9.08 -21.77
N THR A 93 8.18 9.14 -20.61
CA THR A 93 7.17 8.17 -20.15
C THR A 93 5.78 8.80 -20.16
N ASN A 94 4.73 7.95 -20.10
CA ASN A 94 3.34 8.38 -19.91
C ASN A 94 2.90 8.29 -18.45
N VAL A 95 3.82 8.13 -17.51
CA VAL A 95 3.53 8.07 -16.08
C VAL A 95 2.98 9.41 -15.62
N LYS A 96 1.77 9.41 -15.08
CA LYS A 96 1.13 10.61 -14.54
C LYS A 96 1.76 10.98 -13.20
N LEU A 97 2.28 12.19 -13.12
CA LEU A 97 2.97 12.68 -11.95
C LEU A 97 2.03 13.40 -10.99
N HIS A 98 2.12 13.05 -9.70
CA HIS A 98 1.49 13.73 -8.58
C HIS A 98 2.58 14.14 -7.58
N ARG A 99 2.33 15.20 -6.83
CA ARG A 99 3.30 15.68 -5.85
C ARG A 99 2.62 16.25 -4.62
N VAL A 100 3.00 15.73 -3.45
CA VAL A 100 2.68 16.33 -2.15
C VAL A 100 3.99 16.71 -1.46
N LYS A 101 4.28 18.01 -1.40
CA LYS A 101 5.56 18.53 -0.87
C LYS A 101 5.64 18.34 0.64
N THR A 102 6.41 17.35 1.12
CA THR A 102 6.59 17.06 2.54
C THR A 102 8.04 17.18 2.98
N LYS A 103 8.28 17.73 4.17
CA LYS A 103 9.61 17.71 4.81
C LYS A 103 9.79 16.37 5.52
N ALA A 104 11.03 15.82 5.52
CA ALA A 104 11.30 14.50 6.08
C ALA A 104 10.94 14.37 7.58
N HIS A 105 11.09 15.45 8.32
CA HIS A 105 10.87 15.49 9.78
C HIS A 105 9.58 16.20 10.19
N SER A 106 8.71 16.55 9.24
CA SER A 106 7.50 17.33 9.52
C SER A 106 6.46 17.12 8.41
N ILE A 107 5.75 16.01 8.48
CA ILE A 107 4.58 15.74 7.65
C ILE A 107 3.36 16.12 8.48
N ASN A 108 2.53 17.02 7.96
CA ASN A 108 1.30 17.42 8.63
C ASN A 108 0.08 16.59 8.15
N GLU A 109 -1.04 16.76 8.84
CA GLU A 109 -2.26 16.01 8.58
C GLU A 109 -2.82 16.29 7.18
N GLU A 110 -2.83 17.56 6.74
CA GLU A 110 -3.35 17.96 5.43
C GLU A 110 -2.58 17.28 4.29
N GLN A 111 -1.25 17.18 4.43
CA GLN A 111 -0.37 16.51 3.45
C GLN A 111 -0.65 15.00 3.41
N LEU A 112 -0.88 14.37 4.56
CA LEU A 112 -1.24 12.94 4.63
C LEU A 112 -2.61 12.69 3.99
N ILE A 113 -3.60 13.54 4.28
CA ILE A 113 -4.94 13.44 3.68
C ILE A 113 -4.87 13.64 2.16
N GLU A 114 -4.09 14.63 1.68
CA GLU A 114 -3.90 14.88 0.25
C GLU A 114 -3.27 13.67 -0.45
N ALA A 115 -2.21 13.09 0.14
CA ALA A 115 -1.58 11.88 -0.38
C ALA A 115 -2.58 10.72 -0.48
N LEU A 116 -3.37 10.47 0.57
CA LEU A 116 -4.39 9.42 0.55
C LEU A 116 -5.49 9.68 -0.48
N ARG A 117 -5.89 10.94 -0.70
CA ARG A 117 -6.87 11.29 -1.74
C ARG A 117 -6.33 10.99 -3.13
N ILE A 118 -5.07 11.30 -3.41
CA ILE A 118 -4.40 10.95 -4.67
C ILE A 118 -4.42 9.45 -4.87
N ILE A 119 -3.96 8.68 -3.86
CA ILE A 119 -3.91 7.22 -3.93
C ILE A 119 -5.32 6.62 -4.15
N LYS A 120 -6.34 7.13 -3.43
CA LYS A 120 -7.73 6.68 -3.58
C LYS A 120 -8.29 6.93 -4.98
N ASN A 121 -7.98 8.09 -5.59
CA ASN A 121 -8.55 8.54 -6.85
C ASN A 121 -7.69 8.15 -8.07
N ARG A 122 -6.63 7.37 -7.90
CA ARG A 122 -5.77 6.90 -8.99
C ARG A 122 -6.57 6.20 -10.09
N LYS A 123 -6.09 6.28 -11.30
CA LYS A 123 -6.71 5.62 -12.48
C LYS A 123 -5.86 4.46 -13.01
N ALA A 124 -4.63 4.34 -12.52
CA ALA A 124 -3.68 3.28 -12.84
C ALA A 124 -2.94 2.85 -11.55
N PRO A 125 -2.18 1.76 -11.58
CA PRO A 125 -1.27 1.42 -10.49
C PRO A 125 -0.32 2.59 -10.20
N ILE A 126 -0.13 2.90 -8.90
CA ILE A 126 0.63 4.07 -8.44
C ILE A 126 1.84 3.66 -7.60
N VAL A 127 3.00 4.26 -7.85
CA VAL A 127 4.16 4.18 -6.96
C VAL A 127 4.24 5.42 -6.08
N ILE A 128 4.40 5.22 -4.78
CA ILE A 128 4.61 6.26 -3.77
C ILE A 128 6.10 6.30 -3.45
N HIS A 129 6.73 7.46 -3.58
CA HIS A 129 8.16 7.57 -3.32
C HIS A 129 8.56 8.87 -2.62
N CYS A 130 9.76 8.85 -2.05
CA CYS A 130 10.44 10.04 -1.57
C CYS A 130 11.92 9.98 -2.00
N HIS A 131 12.89 10.33 -1.16
CA HIS A 131 14.30 10.18 -1.52
C HIS A 131 14.77 8.72 -1.35
N HIS A 132 14.62 8.16 -0.15
CA HIS A 132 15.04 6.79 0.17
C HIS A 132 13.90 5.75 0.13
N GLY A 133 12.64 6.19 -0.02
CA GLY A 133 11.49 5.28 0.07
C GLY A 133 11.15 4.82 1.50
N SER A 134 11.81 5.38 2.50
CA SER A 134 11.75 4.94 3.91
C SER A 134 10.72 5.71 4.72
N ASP A 135 11.05 6.92 5.19
CA ASP A 135 10.30 7.62 6.24
C ASP A 135 8.99 8.25 5.75
N ARG A 136 9.04 9.20 4.80
CA ARG A 136 7.84 9.87 4.25
C ARG A 136 6.94 8.88 3.52
N THR A 137 7.55 8.05 2.67
CA THR A 137 6.86 6.95 1.99
C THR A 137 6.28 5.97 3.00
N GLY A 138 7.06 5.60 4.03
CA GLY A 138 6.60 4.73 5.11
C GLY A 138 5.38 5.26 5.83
N ALA A 139 5.38 6.55 6.22
CA ALA A 139 4.24 7.17 6.90
C ALA A 139 2.95 7.15 6.06
N VAL A 140 3.05 7.46 4.75
CA VAL A 140 1.90 7.42 3.85
C VAL A 140 1.42 5.98 3.63
N CYS A 141 2.33 5.02 3.45
CA CYS A 141 1.98 3.60 3.29
C CYS A 141 1.36 3.01 4.56
N ALA A 142 1.89 3.32 5.74
CA ALA A 142 1.30 2.88 7.01
C ALA A 142 -0.13 3.41 7.17
N LEU A 143 -0.36 4.70 6.88
CA LEU A 143 -1.69 5.27 6.93
C LEU A 143 -2.62 4.68 5.87
N TYR A 144 -2.13 4.38 4.66
CA TYR A 144 -2.86 3.64 3.63
C TYR A 144 -3.33 2.26 4.13
N ARG A 145 -2.45 1.50 4.80
CA ARG A 145 -2.78 0.21 5.42
C ARG A 145 -3.92 0.33 6.42
N VAL A 146 -3.84 1.32 7.32
CA VAL A 146 -4.87 1.55 8.34
C VAL A 146 -6.21 1.94 7.71
N VAL A 147 -6.20 2.92 6.80
CA VAL A 147 -7.44 3.53 6.28
C VAL A 147 -8.14 2.66 5.24
N PHE A 148 -7.40 1.98 4.36
CA PHE A 148 -7.99 1.27 3.23
C PHE A 148 -7.91 -0.26 3.34
N GLN A 149 -7.02 -0.78 4.20
CA GLN A 149 -6.86 -2.23 4.35
C GLN A 149 -7.26 -2.72 5.75
N ASN A 150 -7.75 -1.81 6.61
CA ASN A 150 -8.20 -2.12 7.98
C ASN A 150 -7.12 -2.83 8.83
N VAL A 151 -5.84 -2.50 8.58
CA VAL A 151 -4.72 -2.97 9.37
C VAL A 151 -4.69 -2.23 10.69
N SER A 152 -4.29 -2.88 11.78
CA SER A 152 -4.12 -2.20 13.06
C SER A 152 -3.03 -1.12 12.95
N LYS A 153 -3.15 -0.08 13.77
CA LYS A 153 -2.14 0.99 13.82
C LYS A 153 -0.77 0.43 14.22
N GLU A 154 -0.76 -0.50 15.14
CA GLU A 154 0.42 -1.17 15.67
C GLU A 154 1.14 -1.97 14.59
N ASP A 155 0.40 -2.77 13.82
CA ASP A 155 0.96 -3.57 12.72
C ASP A 155 1.47 -2.68 11.57
N ALA A 156 0.73 -1.62 11.23
CA ALA A 156 1.15 -0.68 10.20
C ALA A 156 2.44 0.08 10.58
N ILE A 157 2.58 0.47 11.84
CA ILE A 157 3.80 1.08 12.38
C ILE A 157 4.94 0.05 12.38
N HIS A 158 4.67 -1.19 12.81
CA HIS A 158 5.67 -2.26 12.80
C HIS A 158 6.15 -2.54 11.36
N GLU A 159 5.26 -2.67 10.38
CA GLU A 159 5.65 -2.81 8.97
C GLU A 159 6.51 -1.62 8.51
N MET A 160 6.14 -0.39 8.84
CA MET A 160 6.88 0.81 8.46
C MET A 160 8.31 0.78 9.01
N THR A 161 8.51 0.36 10.27
CA THR A 161 9.80 0.44 10.97
C THR A 161 10.66 -0.80 10.81
N GLU A 162 10.05 -1.99 10.71
CA GLU A 162 10.73 -3.29 10.71
C GLU A 162 10.55 -4.06 9.38
N GLY A 163 9.79 -3.52 8.43
CA GLY A 163 9.51 -4.18 7.15
C GLY A 163 10.69 -4.25 6.16
N GLY A 164 11.86 -3.75 6.54
CA GLY A 164 13.06 -3.80 5.70
C GLY A 164 13.18 -2.67 4.68
N PHE A 165 12.42 -1.60 4.85
CA PHE A 165 12.38 -0.45 3.93
C PHE A 165 13.42 0.65 4.23
N GLY A 166 14.32 0.41 5.18
CA GLY A 166 15.39 1.35 5.56
C GLY A 166 14.91 2.53 6.44
N PHE A 167 13.89 2.31 7.28
CA PHE A 167 13.40 3.34 8.19
C PHE A 167 14.51 3.88 9.11
N HIS A 168 14.64 5.21 9.17
CA HIS A 168 15.64 5.85 10.02
C HIS A 168 15.08 6.05 11.44
N ARG A 169 15.62 5.28 12.39
CA ARG A 169 15.37 5.52 13.82
C ARG A 169 16.17 6.75 14.26
N ILE A 170 15.49 7.78 14.74
CA ILE A 170 16.10 8.97 15.35
C ILE A 170 16.40 8.69 16.81
#